data_784e41446c30a83e671056dd51bae8d7
#
_entry.id   784e41446c30a83e671056dd51bae8d7
#
_cell.length_a   1.000
_cell.length_b   1.000
_cell.length_c   1.000
_cell.angle_alpha   90.00
_cell.angle_beta   90.00
_cell.angle_gamma   90.00
#
_symmetry.space_group_name_H-M   'P 1'
#
loop_
_entity.id
_entity.type
_entity.pdbx_description
1 polymer ?
#
loop_
_entity_poly.entity_id
_entity_poly.type
_entity_poly.pdbx_seq_one_letter_code
_entity_poly.pdbx_strand_id
1 'polypeptide(L)'
;MYVAKHLTTNTKVAIKQMDLSLQPRKELVVNEILVMKESTNPNIVNYLDSFLVKGQELWVVMEYMEGGALTDVIDNNKLSESQIAIICFEVGFSLLLFLFCPA
;
A
#
# COMPACT_ATOMS: atom_id res chain seq x y z
N MET A 1 -3.60 -5.25 -10.65
CA MET A 1 -2.35 -5.22 -9.87
C MET A 1 -1.44 -6.34 -10.32
N TYR A 2 -0.18 -6.09 -10.44
CA TYR A 2 0.80 -7.05 -10.93
C TYR A 2 1.89 -7.28 -9.89
N VAL A 3 2.45 -8.48 -9.88
CA VAL A 3 3.63 -8.79 -9.08
C VAL A 3 4.84 -8.74 -10.02
N ALA A 4 5.87 -8.03 -9.61
CA ALA A 4 7.10 -7.92 -10.38
C ALA A 4 8.30 -8.08 -9.46
N LYS A 5 9.49 -8.12 -10.05
CA LYS A 5 10.74 -8.27 -9.32
C LYS A 5 11.63 -7.06 -9.62
N HIS A 6 12.10 -6.41 -8.57
CA HIS A 6 13.01 -5.28 -8.73
C HIS A 6 14.38 -5.80 -9.13
N LEU A 7 14.88 -5.35 -10.27
CA LEU A 7 16.11 -5.89 -10.84
C LEU A 7 17.35 -5.63 -9.98
N THR A 8 17.42 -4.47 -9.35
CA THR A 8 18.59 -4.08 -8.55
C THR A 8 18.63 -4.80 -7.21
N THR A 9 17.49 -4.86 -6.50
CA THR A 9 17.41 -5.45 -5.16
C THR A 9 16.97 -6.90 -5.17
N ASN A 10 16.48 -7.39 -6.29
CA ASN A 10 15.97 -8.76 -6.46
C ASN A 10 14.79 -9.09 -5.54
N THR A 11 14.04 -8.07 -5.12
CA THR A 11 12.88 -8.23 -4.25
C THR A 11 11.59 -8.18 -5.04
N LYS A 12 10.56 -8.88 -4.55
CA LYS A 12 9.23 -8.82 -5.14
C LYS A 12 8.56 -7.50 -4.79
N VAL A 13 7.90 -6.91 -5.79
CA VAL A 13 7.14 -5.68 -5.62
C VAL A 13 5.75 -5.84 -6.23
N ALA A 14 4.79 -5.08 -5.76
CA ALA A 14 3.46 -5.01 -6.34
C ALA A 14 3.36 -3.75 -7.19
N ILE A 15 2.77 -3.88 -8.36
CA ILE A 15 2.55 -2.73 -9.26
C ILE A 15 1.05 -2.57 -9.45
N LYS A 16 0.55 -1.40 -9.04
CA LYS A 16 -0.84 -1.02 -9.27
C LYS A 16 -0.88 -0.10 -10.47
N GLN A 17 -1.62 -0.51 -11.49
CA GLN A 17 -1.83 0.29 -12.70
C GLN A 17 -3.14 1.05 -12.60
N MET A 18 -3.10 2.33 -12.90
CA MET A 18 -4.29 3.18 -12.92
C MET A 18 -4.31 3.96 -14.23
N ASP A 19 -5.46 3.94 -14.91
CA ASP A 19 -5.67 4.75 -16.10
C ASP A 19 -6.23 6.10 -15.65
N LEU A 20 -5.43 7.14 -15.78
CA LEU A 20 -5.82 8.49 -15.35
C LEU A 20 -6.97 9.06 -16.16
N SER A 21 -7.14 8.61 -17.40
CA SER A 21 -8.24 9.08 -18.25
C SER A 21 -9.61 8.62 -17.74
N LEU A 22 -9.64 7.50 -17.00
CA LEU A 22 -10.86 6.95 -16.42
C LEU A 22 -11.16 7.47 -15.01
N GLN A 23 -10.20 8.17 -14.39
CA GLN A 23 -10.38 8.70 -13.06
C GLN A 23 -11.11 10.04 -13.09
N PRO A 24 -12.22 10.19 -12.34
CA PRO A 24 -12.96 11.42 -12.32
C PRO A 24 -12.19 12.60 -11.71
N ARG A 25 -11.27 12.31 -10.81
CA ARG A 25 -10.44 13.34 -10.15
C ARG A 25 -8.99 12.89 -10.07
N LYS A 26 -8.20 13.37 -11.00
CA LYS A 26 -6.76 13.07 -11.04
C LYS A 26 -6.02 13.62 -9.83
N GLU A 27 -6.49 14.72 -9.27
CA GLU A 27 -5.89 15.38 -8.10
C GLU A 27 -5.90 14.47 -6.87
N LEU A 28 -6.98 13.69 -6.67
CA LEU A 28 -7.07 12.77 -5.54
C LEU A 28 -6.06 11.64 -5.65
N VAL A 29 -5.84 11.15 -6.86
CA VAL A 29 -4.85 10.11 -7.12
C VAL A 29 -3.45 10.62 -6.82
N VAL A 30 -3.13 11.83 -7.28
CA VAL A 30 -1.84 12.46 -7.02
C VAL A 30 -1.62 12.68 -5.52
N ASN A 31 -2.64 13.16 -4.81
CA ASN A 31 -2.57 13.37 -3.36
C ASN A 31 -2.35 12.06 -2.60
N GLU A 32 -3.02 10.99 -3.01
CA GLU A 32 -2.84 9.66 -2.42
C GLU A 32 -1.38 9.21 -2.54
N ILE A 33 -0.78 9.39 -3.71
CA ILE A 33 0.61 9.03 -3.95
C ILE A 33 1.56 9.87 -3.10
N LEU A 34 1.32 11.17 -3.00
CA LEU A 34 2.14 12.06 -2.17
C LEU A 34 2.08 11.67 -0.70
N VAL A 35 0.89 11.33 -0.21
CA VAL A 35 0.72 10.86 1.18
C VAL A 35 1.48 9.55 1.39
N MET A 36 1.37 8.60 0.48
CA MET A 36 2.10 7.33 0.57
C MET A 36 3.62 7.55 0.56
N LYS A 37 4.08 8.46 -0.28
CA LYS A 37 5.51 8.76 -0.42
C LYS A 37 6.10 9.35 0.86
N GLU A 38 5.35 10.19 1.55
CA GLU A 38 5.79 10.85 2.77
C GLU A 38 5.60 10.00 4.02
N SER A 39 4.76 8.97 3.93
CA SER A 39 4.40 8.14 5.08
C SER A 39 5.26 6.89 5.13
N THR A 40 6.18 6.82 6.08
CA THR A 40 7.00 5.65 6.32
C THR A 40 6.65 5.05 7.68
N ASN A 41 6.12 3.83 7.66
CA ASN A 41 5.74 3.13 8.88
C ASN A 41 5.82 1.62 8.63
N PRO A 42 6.35 0.83 9.58
CA PRO A 42 6.45 -0.62 9.39
C PRO A 42 5.10 -1.33 9.23
N ASN A 43 4.01 -0.70 9.67
CA ASN A 43 2.66 -1.26 9.58
C ASN A 43 1.87 -0.77 8.37
N ILE A 44 2.51 -0.04 7.46
CA ILE A 44 1.90 0.49 6.25
C ILE A 44 2.67 -0.04 5.04
N VAL A 45 1.93 -0.39 3.99
CA VAL A 45 2.54 -0.79 2.72
C VAL A 45 3.35 0.39 2.18
N ASN A 46 4.67 0.21 2.07
CA ASN A 46 5.56 1.29 1.67
C ASN A 46 5.48 1.55 0.17
N TYR A 47 5.41 2.82 -0.17
CA TYR A 47 5.58 3.29 -1.53
C TYR A 47 7.06 3.20 -1.92
N LEU A 48 7.35 2.63 -3.08
CA LEU A 48 8.72 2.50 -3.58
C LEU A 48 8.98 3.46 -4.72
N ASP A 49 8.09 3.50 -5.72
CA ASP A 49 8.26 4.37 -6.87
C ASP A 49 6.94 4.53 -7.63
N SER A 50 6.92 5.45 -8.60
CA SER A 50 5.78 5.60 -9.49
C SER A 50 6.28 6.04 -10.86
N PHE A 51 5.57 5.62 -11.91
CA PHE A 51 5.92 5.92 -13.29
C PHE A 51 4.67 6.31 -14.07
N LEU A 52 4.79 7.35 -14.89
CA LEU A 52 3.75 7.71 -15.83
C LEU A 52 4.08 7.09 -17.17
N VAL A 53 3.24 6.14 -17.60
CA VAL A 53 3.45 5.38 -18.84
C VAL A 53 2.49 5.90 -19.90
N LYS A 54 3.02 6.25 -21.06
CA LYS A 54 2.26 6.76 -22.22
C LYS A 54 1.40 7.99 -21.92
N GLY A 55 1.73 8.74 -20.87
CA GLY A 55 1.04 9.96 -20.49
C GLY A 55 -0.34 9.76 -19.88
N GLN A 56 -0.87 8.54 -19.83
CA GLN A 56 -2.23 8.25 -19.35
C GLN A 56 -2.28 7.21 -18.25
N GLU A 57 -1.33 6.29 -18.19
CA GLU A 57 -1.29 5.24 -17.19
C GLU A 57 -0.31 5.60 -16.09
N LEU A 58 -0.75 5.51 -14.85
CA LEU A 58 0.08 5.70 -13.69
C LEU A 58 0.35 4.33 -13.05
N TRP A 59 1.62 3.99 -12.93
CA TRP A 59 2.05 2.75 -12.31
C TRP A 59 2.68 3.07 -10.97
N VAL A 60 2.09 2.56 -9.91
CA VAL A 60 2.59 2.75 -8.55
C VAL A 60 3.25 1.45 -8.09
N VAL A 61 4.53 1.54 -7.77
CA VAL A 61 5.31 0.40 -7.29
C VAL A 61 5.34 0.46 -5.77
N MET A 62 4.94 -0.62 -5.13
CA MET A 62 4.84 -0.69 -3.69
C MET A 62 5.33 -2.04 -3.18
N GLU A 63 5.50 -2.13 -1.88
CA GLU A 63 5.85 -3.34 -1.17
C GLU A 63 4.85 -4.46 -1.49
N TYR A 64 5.35 -5.66 -1.75
CA TYR A 64 4.49 -6.82 -2.01
C TYR A 64 4.13 -7.52 -0.70
N MET A 65 2.85 -7.69 -0.45
CA MET A 65 2.32 -8.37 0.72
C MET A 65 1.91 -9.80 0.36
N GLU A 66 2.75 -10.78 0.70
CA GLU A 66 2.50 -12.18 0.37
C GLU A 66 1.26 -12.76 1.04
N GLY A 67 0.96 -12.30 2.24
CA GLY A 67 -0.22 -12.75 2.98
C GLY A 67 -1.54 -12.34 2.37
N GLY A 68 -1.53 -11.34 1.49
CA GLY A 68 -2.73 -10.82 0.86
C GLY A 68 -3.58 -9.97 1.79
N ALA A 69 -4.83 -9.76 1.40
CA ALA A 69 -5.75 -8.96 2.19
C ALA A 69 -6.17 -9.68 3.47
N LEU A 70 -6.40 -8.93 4.53
CA LEU A 70 -6.84 -9.48 5.82
C LEU A 70 -8.16 -10.23 5.69
N THR A 71 -9.04 -9.80 4.79
CA THR A 71 -10.29 -10.49 4.49
C THR A 71 -10.05 -11.95 4.07
N ASP A 72 -9.08 -12.16 3.18
CA ASP A 72 -8.72 -13.49 2.70
C ASP A 72 -8.11 -14.34 3.82
N VAL A 73 -7.32 -13.74 4.68
CA VAL A 73 -6.73 -14.43 5.84
C VAL A 73 -7.82 -14.90 6.80
N ILE A 74 -8.81 -14.07 7.08
CA ILE A 74 -9.94 -14.39 7.95
C ILE A 74 -10.80 -15.50 7.36
N ASP A 75 -11.05 -15.45 6.04
CA ASP A 75 -11.90 -16.44 5.36
C ASP A 75 -11.27 -17.83 5.36
N ASN A 76 -9.95 -17.92 5.36
CA ASN A 76 -9.22 -19.19 5.27
C ASN A 76 -8.67 -19.67 6.61
N ASN A 77 -8.72 -18.86 7.66
CA ASN A 77 -8.13 -19.19 8.95
C ASN A 77 -9.02 -18.69 10.08
N LYS A 78 -8.95 -19.42 11.23
CA LYS A 78 -9.55 -18.94 12.45
C LYS A 78 -8.51 -18.18 13.26
N LEU A 79 -8.79 -16.90 13.55
CA LEU A 79 -7.92 -16.09 14.37
C LEU A 79 -8.30 -16.20 15.85
N SER A 80 -7.30 -16.36 16.70
CA SER A 80 -7.50 -16.31 18.15
C SER A 80 -7.73 -14.87 18.61
N GLU A 81 -8.30 -14.72 19.80
CA GLU A 81 -8.48 -13.39 20.38
C GLU A 81 -7.14 -12.64 20.53
N SER A 82 -6.07 -13.35 20.87
CA SER A 82 -4.74 -12.77 20.97
C SER A 82 -4.25 -12.22 19.63
N GLN A 83 -4.47 -12.97 18.56
CA GLN A 83 -4.10 -12.53 17.22
C GLN A 83 -4.90 -11.31 16.77
N ILE A 84 -6.20 -11.30 17.03
CA ILE A 84 -7.05 -10.14 16.72
C ILE A 84 -6.59 -8.92 17.51
N ALA A 85 -6.28 -9.08 18.78
CA ALA A 85 -5.79 -7.99 19.62
C ALA A 85 -4.50 -7.39 19.09
N ILE A 86 -3.55 -8.21 18.63
CA ILE A 86 -2.30 -7.75 18.05
C ILE A 86 -2.56 -6.94 16.78
N ILE A 87 -3.44 -7.43 15.89
CA ILE A 87 -3.80 -6.73 14.66
C ILE A 87 -4.40 -5.36 14.99
N CYS A 88 -5.35 -5.31 15.91
CA CYS A 88 -5.99 -4.06 16.32
C CYS A 88 -4.99 -3.08 16.94
N PHE A 89 -4.05 -3.57 17.75
CA PHE A 89 -3.01 -2.76 18.35
C PHE A 89 -2.11 -2.12 17.29
N GLU A 90 -1.65 -2.92 16.34
CA GLU A 90 -0.75 -2.42 15.29
C GLU A 90 -1.42 -1.40 14.38
N VAL A 91 -2.67 -1.64 13.99
CA VAL A 91 -3.45 -0.69 13.19
C VAL A 91 -3.72 0.59 13.97
N GLY A 92 -4.12 0.48 15.22
CA GLY A 92 -4.38 1.64 16.08
C GLY A 92 -3.14 2.48 16.31
N PHE A 93 -2.00 1.84 16.56
CA PHE A 93 -0.73 2.53 16.75
C PHE A 93 -0.31 3.28 15.48
N SER A 94 -0.49 2.68 14.31
CA SER A 94 -0.20 3.34 13.04
C SER A 94 -1.09 4.57 12.83
N LEU A 95 -2.38 4.47 13.15
CA LEU A 95 -3.30 5.61 13.07
C LEU A 95 -2.90 6.75 14.00
N LEU A 96 -2.48 6.43 15.23
CA LEU A 96 -2.01 7.44 16.17
C LEU A 96 -0.80 8.18 15.64
N LEU A 97 0.16 7.47 15.06
CA LEU A 97 1.32 8.10 14.45
C LEU A 97 0.94 9.03 13.32
N PHE A 98 -0.04 8.65 12.50
CA PHE A 98 -0.54 9.51 11.43
C PHE A 98 -1.17 10.79 11.95
N LEU A 99 -1.91 10.72 13.05
CA LEU A 99 -2.59 11.87 13.62
C LEU A 99 -1.64 12.84 14.32
N PHE A 100 -0.58 12.34 14.94
CA PHE A 100 0.33 13.14 15.74
C PHE A 100 1.68 13.44 15.08
N CYS A 101 1.94 12.90 13.89
CA CYS A 101 3.12 13.21 13.10
C CYS A 101 2.69 13.81 11.78
N PRO A 102 2.41 15.13 11.73
CA PRO A 102 2.12 15.79 10.47
C PRO A 102 3.36 15.70 9.57
N ALA A 103 3.15 15.26 8.36
CA ALA A 103 4.22 15.11 7.39
C ALA A 103 4.81 16.47 7.01
#